data_f6dce2b9b30fb0f5b9fa2afa6e74efa1
#
_entry.id   f6dce2b9b30fb0f5b9fa2afa6e74efa1
#
_cell.length_a   1.000
_cell.length_b   1.000
_cell.length_c   1.000
_cell.angle_alpha   90.00
_cell.angle_beta   90.00
_cell.angle_gamma   90.00
#
_symmetry.space_group_name_H-M   'P 1'
#
loop_
_entity.id
_entity.type
_entity.pdbx_description
1 polymer ?
#
loop_
_entity_poly.entity_id
_entity_poly.type
_entity_poly.pdbx_seq_one_letter_code
_entity_poly.pdbx_strand_id
1 'polypeptide(L)'
;MAEPNPEELVLLGIKSYEKQDFSQARKYFEKACDLKDGRGCGALGDLYDDGKGVEKDLIKAAQFYSKACKLGDQKACEMLKEK
;
A
#
# COMPACT_ATOMS: atom_id res chain seq x y z
N MET A 1 22.80 -6.03 11.36
CA MET A 1 22.00 -4.90 10.93
C MET A 1 20.52 -5.16 11.18
N ALA A 2 19.84 -4.19 11.74
CA ALA A 2 18.42 -4.36 12.03
C ALA A 2 17.61 -4.39 10.74
N GLU A 3 16.61 -5.25 10.70
CA GLU A 3 15.69 -5.26 9.57
C GLU A 3 14.82 -4.02 9.58
N PRO A 4 14.41 -3.54 8.41
CA PRO A 4 13.50 -2.39 8.36
C PRO A 4 12.22 -2.70 9.12
N ASN A 5 11.77 -1.76 9.91
CA ASN A 5 10.51 -1.86 10.64
C ASN A 5 9.37 -1.54 9.67
N PRO A 6 8.43 -2.46 9.44
CA PRO A 6 7.33 -2.17 8.50
C PRO A 6 6.54 -0.92 8.88
N GLU A 7 6.37 -0.67 10.18
CA GLU A 7 5.66 0.53 10.63
C GLU A 7 6.38 1.80 10.18
N GLU A 8 7.71 1.82 10.30
CA GLU A 8 8.51 2.94 9.82
C GLU A 8 8.39 3.11 8.31
N LEU A 9 8.40 1.99 7.58
CA LEU A 9 8.27 2.04 6.13
C LEU A 9 6.92 2.63 5.72
N VAL A 10 5.86 2.27 6.43
CA VAL A 10 4.53 2.83 6.16
C VAL A 10 4.55 4.35 6.40
N LEU A 11 5.15 4.79 7.50
CA LEU A 11 5.24 6.22 7.80
C LEU A 11 6.04 6.98 6.74
N LEU A 12 7.15 6.41 6.31
CA LEU A 12 7.95 7.02 5.25
C LEU A 12 7.18 7.09 3.93
N GLY A 13 6.40 6.06 3.65
CA GLY A 13 5.56 6.06 2.48
C GLY A 13 4.50 7.15 2.54
N ILE A 14 3.89 7.31 3.71
CA ILE A 14 2.87 8.35 3.90
C ILE A 14 3.49 9.74 3.73
N LYS A 15 4.67 9.97 4.30
CA LYS A 15 5.36 11.24 4.14
C LYS A 15 5.69 11.54 2.69
N SER A 16 6.15 10.52 1.97
CA SER A 16 6.43 10.67 0.54
C SER A 16 5.15 10.99 -0.23
N TYR A 17 4.06 10.33 0.13
CA TYR A 17 2.76 10.57 -0.49
C TYR A 17 2.32 12.02 -0.28
N GLU A 18 2.49 12.54 0.94
CA GLU A 18 2.11 13.90 1.27
C GLU A 18 2.92 14.92 0.48
N LYS A 19 4.15 14.59 0.16
CA LYS A 19 5.00 15.42 -0.69
C LYS A 19 4.72 15.22 -2.17
N GLN A 20 3.79 14.34 -2.49
CA GLN A 20 3.44 13.98 -3.86
C GLN A 20 4.56 13.25 -4.59
N ASP A 21 5.49 12.68 -3.85
CA ASP A 21 6.52 11.81 -4.42
C ASP A 21 5.97 10.38 -4.41
N PHE A 22 5.10 10.11 -5.38
CA PHE A 22 4.36 8.85 -5.40
C PHE A 22 5.22 7.65 -5.75
N SER A 23 6.28 7.85 -6.55
CA SER A 23 7.21 6.78 -6.85
C SER A 23 7.93 6.31 -5.59
N GLN A 24 8.34 7.24 -4.75
CA GLN A 24 9.01 6.91 -3.50
C GLN A 24 8.03 6.28 -2.53
N ALA A 25 6.80 6.82 -2.47
CA ALA A 25 5.75 6.25 -1.63
C ALA A 25 5.51 4.79 -2.01
N ARG A 26 5.41 4.51 -3.31
CA ARG A 26 5.20 3.15 -3.79
C ARG A 26 6.31 2.21 -3.30
N LYS A 27 7.55 2.65 -3.38
CA LYS A 27 8.67 1.81 -2.96
C LYS A 27 8.60 1.45 -1.47
N TYR A 28 8.27 2.43 -0.64
CA TYR A 28 8.14 2.19 0.79
C TYR A 28 6.98 1.26 1.10
N PHE A 29 5.84 1.48 0.44
CA PHE A 29 4.67 0.63 0.66
C PHE A 29 4.91 -0.78 0.16
N GLU A 30 5.63 -0.95 -0.95
CA GLU A 30 5.99 -2.27 -1.44
C GLU A 30 6.82 -3.05 -0.42
N LYS A 31 7.79 -2.38 0.18
CA LYS A 31 8.63 -3.03 1.18
C LYS A 31 7.83 -3.42 2.41
N ALA A 32 6.94 -2.53 2.85
CA ALA A 32 6.10 -2.83 4.00
C ALA A 32 5.16 -4.00 3.68
N CYS A 33 4.60 -4.01 2.48
CA CYS A 33 3.71 -5.09 2.06
C CYS A 33 4.46 -6.42 2.00
N ASP A 34 5.70 -6.40 1.52
CA ASP A 34 6.54 -7.61 1.49
C ASP A 34 6.81 -8.15 2.89
N LEU A 35 6.84 -7.26 3.88
CA LEU A 35 7.02 -7.66 5.28
C LEU A 35 5.68 -8.01 5.94
N LYS A 36 4.64 -8.15 5.14
CA LYS A 36 3.31 -8.58 5.56
C LYS A 36 2.59 -7.57 6.45
N ASP A 37 2.86 -6.30 6.23
CA ASP A 37 2.11 -5.24 6.89
C ASP A 37 0.93 -4.85 6.00
N GLY A 38 -0.28 -5.13 6.48
CA GLY A 38 -1.49 -4.87 5.72
C GLY A 38 -1.67 -3.42 5.31
N ARG A 39 -1.16 -2.49 6.12
CA ARG A 39 -1.26 -1.06 5.79
C ARG A 39 -0.44 -0.74 4.56
N GLY A 40 0.73 -1.37 4.41
CA GLY A 40 1.55 -1.19 3.21
C GLY A 40 0.85 -1.71 1.98
N CYS A 41 0.28 -2.92 2.09
CA CYS A 41 -0.45 -3.52 0.98
C CYS A 41 -1.67 -2.68 0.60
N GLY A 42 -2.42 -2.19 1.60
CA GLY A 42 -3.60 -1.37 1.34
C GLY A 42 -3.25 -0.06 0.66
N ALA A 43 -2.21 0.61 1.16
CA ALA A 43 -1.75 1.86 0.56
C ALA A 43 -1.28 1.64 -0.88
N LEU A 44 -0.59 0.52 -1.12
CA LEU A 44 -0.15 0.16 -2.46
C LEU A 44 -1.36 -0.03 -3.38
N GLY A 45 -2.41 -0.67 -2.88
CA GLY A 45 -3.66 -0.79 -3.62
C GLY A 45 -4.24 0.56 -4.00
N ASP A 46 -4.19 1.51 -3.07
CA ASP A 46 -4.68 2.87 -3.35
C ASP A 46 -3.90 3.53 -4.48
N LEU A 47 -2.59 3.34 -4.52
CA LEU A 47 -1.78 3.93 -5.59
C LEU A 47 -2.18 3.36 -6.95
N TYR A 48 -2.41 2.07 -7.04
CA TYR A 48 -2.86 1.45 -8.29
C TYR A 48 -4.29 1.85 -8.64
N ASP A 49 -5.14 2.01 -7.64
CA ASP A 49 -6.52 2.42 -7.85
C ASP A 49 -6.60 3.84 -8.42
N ASP A 50 -5.72 4.72 -7.95
CA ASP A 50 -5.71 6.12 -8.36
C ASP A 50 -4.74 6.41 -9.49
N GLY A 51 -3.83 5.49 -9.79
CA GLY A 51 -2.81 5.71 -10.81
C GLY A 51 -1.77 6.72 -10.36
N LYS A 52 -1.33 6.63 -9.11
CA LYS A 52 -0.31 7.53 -8.56
C LYS A 52 1.01 6.80 -8.41
N GLY A 53 2.04 7.28 -9.10
CA GLY A 53 3.36 6.66 -9.09
C GLY A 53 3.41 5.34 -9.86
N VAL A 54 2.29 4.91 -10.41
CA VAL A 54 2.15 3.71 -11.22
C VAL A 54 1.01 3.95 -12.20
N GLU A 55 0.96 3.15 -13.23
CA GLU A 55 -0.18 3.18 -14.13
C GLU A 55 -1.41 2.62 -13.41
N LYS A 56 -2.54 3.29 -13.57
CA LYS A 56 -3.80 2.85 -12.94
C LYS A 56 -4.11 1.42 -13.38
N ASP A 57 -4.39 0.57 -12.39
CA ASP A 57 -4.67 -0.83 -12.65
C ASP A 57 -5.61 -1.33 -11.56
N LEU A 58 -6.90 -1.40 -11.89
CA LEU A 58 -7.91 -1.78 -10.90
C LEU A 58 -7.82 -3.24 -10.50
N ILE A 59 -7.31 -4.09 -11.39
CA ILE A 59 -7.12 -5.50 -11.06
C ILE A 59 -6.02 -5.66 -10.02
N LYS A 60 -4.89 -4.97 -10.25
CA LYS A 60 -3.80 -4.98 -9.28
C LYS A 60 -4.22 -4.37 -7.96
N ALA A 61 -4.97 -3.27 -8.02
CA ALA A 61 -5.48 -2.64 -6.80
C ALA A 61 -6.29 -3.64 -5.98
N ALA A 62 -7.19 -4.36 -6.64
CA ALA A 62 -8.01 -5.36 -5.95
C ALA A 62 -7.16 -6.47 -5.34
N GLN A 63 -6.11 -6.89 -6.04
CA GLN A 63 -5.21 -7.91 -5.52
C GLN A 63 -4.51 -7.44 -4.25
N PHE A 64 -4.03 -6.20 -4.23
CA PHE A 64 -3.38 -5.65 -3.05
C PHE A 64 -4.36 -5.42 -1.91
N TYR A 65 -5.58 -4.97 -2.22
CA TYR A 65 -6.61 -4.85 -1.19
C TYR A 65 -6.96 -6.21 -0.59
N SER A 66 -7.06 -7.24 -1.42
CA SER A 66 -7.32 -8.58 -0.93
C SER A 66 -6.23 -9.07 0.01
N LYS A 67 -4.98 -8.83 -0.37
CA LYS A 67 -3.84 -9.19 0.47
C LYS A 67 -3.86 -8.42 1.78
N ALA A 68 -4.12 -7.12 1.70
CA ALA A 68 -4.19 -6.27 2.89
C ALA A 68 -5.32 -6.72 3.80
N CYS A 69 -6.47 -7.05 3.23
CA CYS A 69 -7.60 -7.53 4.00
C CYS A 69 -7.24 -8.80 4.78
N LYS A 70 -6.56 -9.73 4.13
CA LYS A 70 -6.12 -10.96 4.77
C LYS A 70 -5.13 -10.71 5.90
N LEU A 71 -4.37 -9.63 5.79
CA LEU A 71 -3.39 -9.27 6.81
C LEU A 71 -4.00 -8.42 7.92
N GLY A 72 -5.30 -8.21 7.89
CA GLY A 72 -6.01 -7.53 8.97
C GLY A 72 -6.34 -6.07 8.72
N ASP A 73 -6.10 -5.55 7.54
CA ASP A 73 -6.47 -4.17 7.20
C ASP A 73 -7.95 -4.11 6.86
N GLN A 74 -8.74 -3.66 7.81
CA GLN A 74 -10.18 -3.63 7.69
C GLN A 74 -10.65 -2.68 6.59
N LYS A 75 -9.96 -1.56 6.43
CA LYS A 75 -10.31 -0.61 5.39
C LYS A 75 -10.20 -1.25 4.00
N ALA A 76 -9.16 -2.06 3.79
CA ALA A 76 -8.98 -2.76 2.53
C ALA A 76 -10.13 -3.74 2.28
N CYS A 77 -10.59 -4.42 3.33
CA CYS A 77 -11.75 -5.31 3.19
C CYS A 77 -12.97 -4.54 2.74
N GLU A 78 -13.16 -3.34 3.28
CA GLU A 78 -14.30 -2.49 2.90
C GLU A 78 -14.18 -2.01 1.46
N MET A 79 -12.98 -1.70 1.01
CA MET A 79 -12.77 -1.29 -0.37
C MET A 79 -13.18 -2.37 -1.34
N LEU A 80 -12.96 -3.62 -1.00
CA LEU A 80 -13.36 -4.74 -1.84
C LEU A 80 -14.87 -4.86 -1.94
N LYS A 81 -15.57 -4.53 -0.88
CA LYS A 81 -17.04 -4.63 -0.87
C LYS A 81 -17.72 -3.58 -1.71
N GLU A 82 -17.06 -2.45 -1.92
CA GLU A 82 -17.64 -1.34 -2.67
C GLU A 82 -17.57 -1.53 -4.19
N LYS A 83 -16.88 -2.53 -4.66
CA LYS A 83 -16.70 -2.76 -6.09
C LYS A 83 -17.72 -3.70 -6.71
#